data_0bb6de98fbc69e5365240c185683ee79
#
_entry.id   0bb6de98fbc69e5365240c185683ee79
#
_cell.length_a   1.000
_cell.length_b   1.000
_cell.length_c   1.000
_cell.angle_alpha   90.00
_cell.angle_beta   90.00
_cell.angle_gamma   90.00
#
_symmetry.space_group_name_H-M   'P 1'
#
loop_
_entity.id
_entity.type
_entity.pdbx_description
1 polymer ?
#
loop_
_entity_poly.entity_id
_entity_poly.type
_entity_poly.pdbx_seq_one_letter_code
_entity_poly.pdbx_strand_id
1 'polypeptide(L)'
;MTEYDVNNFEALRISLASAEDIRNWSCGEVKKPETINYRTLKPEKDGLFCEKIFGPTKDWECACGKYKRVRFKGIVCERCGVEVTRNKVRRERMGHIELAAPVSHIWYFKGSPSRLGYLLEIPPKDLEKVLYFASSIITSVDKEAREEDFEDLRDELEADLEEIDAERDRIIEATRRLSSDYVPEDDEFVDDIDDDERLTPEEVEEEIADIYEEFNERKALRSEAFEAFMKIEPKQLISDESLYREMRMNYHEYFEGGMGAEAIRDLLDDMDLEETA
;
A
#
# COMPACT_ATOMS: atom_id res chain seq x y z
N MET A 1 0.64 19.98 40.63
CA MET A 1 -0.23 19.91 39.44
C MET A 1 -1.50 20.65 39.81
N THR A 2 -1.71 21.82 39.23
CA THR A 2 -2.93 22.61 39.45
C THR A 2 -4.09 21.82 38.86
N GLU A 3 -5.04 21.38 39.68
CA GLU A 3 -6.33 20.84 39.24
C GLU A 3 -7.02 21.96 38.45
N TYR A 4 -7.02 21.83 37.11
CA TYR A 4 -7.87 22.66 36.28
C TYR A 4 -9.31 22.24 36.54
N ASP A 5 -10.10 23.12 37.14
CA ASP A 5 -11.54 22.93 37.27
C ASP A 5 -12.15 22.94 35.84
N VAL A 6 -12.60 21.79 35.37
CA VAL A 6 -13.15 21.56 34.02
C VAL A 6 -14.37 22.45 33.73
N ASN A 7 -14.97 23.04 34.78
CA ASN A 7 -16.15 23.91 34.67
C ASN A 7 -15.82 25.41 34.64
N ASN A 8 -14.57 25.78 34.82
CA ASN A 8 -14.14 27.16 34.85
C ASN A 8 -13.28 27.51 33.64
N PHE A 9 -13.93 27.80 32.51
CA PHE A 9 -13.28 28.19 31.25
C PHE A 9 -13.94 29.44 30.64
N GLU A 10 -13.12 30.30 30.03
CA GLU A 10 -13.60 31.51 29.34
C GLU A 10 -14.02 31.24 27.89
N ALA A 11 -13.42 30.25 27.24
CA ALA A 11 -13.70 29.89 25.87
C ALA A 11 -13.52 28.39 25.61
N LEU A 12 -14.25 27.86 24.66
CA LEU A 12 -14.17 26.47 24.21
C LEU A 12 -13.72 26.43 22.74
N ARG A 13 -12.63 25.74 22.47
CA ARG A 13 -12.11 25.56 21.12
C ARG A 13 -12.41 24.15 20.65
N ILE A 14 -13.07 24.04 19.51
CA ILE A 14 -13.28 22.75 18.83
C ILE A 14 -12.26 22.66 17.69
N SER A 15 -11.46 21.61 17.70
CA SER A 15 -10.45 21.33 16.67
C SER A 15 -10.34 19.83 16.43
N LEU A 16 -9.69 19.44 15.33
CA LEU A 16 -9.32 18.05 15.10
C LEU A 16 -8.12 17.71 15.97
N ALA A 17 -8.11 16.49 16.51
CA ALA A 17 -6.95 15.95 17.22
C ALA A 17 -5.87 15.52 16.21
N SER A 18 -4.63 15.84 16.51
CA SER A 18 -3.48 15.29 15.79
C SER A 18 -3.22 13.84 16.19
N ALA A 19 -2.39 13.13 15.41
CA ALA A 19 -1.96 11.78 15.76
C ALA A 19 -1.19 11.78 17.11
N GLU A 20 -0.43 12.82 17.39
CA GLU A 20 0.30 12.98 18.63
C GLU A 20 -0.64 13.19 19.83
N ASP A 21 -1.69 14.00 19.68
CA ASP A 21 -2.71 14.17 20.72
C ASP A 21 -3.38 12.83 21.05
N ILE A 22 -3.73 12.04 20.04
CA ILE A 22 -4.35 10.71 20.22
C ILE A 22 -3.40 9.76 20.95
N ARG A 23 -2.11 9.74 20.61
CA ARG A 23 -1.11 8.93 21.33
C ARG A 23 -0.97 9.38 22.78
N ASN A 24 -0.96 10.68 23.05
CA ASN A 24 -0.86 11.22 24.40
C ASN A 24 -2.08 10.89 25.28
N TRP A 25 -3.27 10.83 24.70
CA TRP A 25 -4.50 10.43 25.42
C TRP A 25 -4.66 8.93 25.58
N SER A 26 -3.94 8.15 24.79
CA SER A 26 -4.09 6.70 24.75
C SER A 26 -3.46 6.01 25.95
N CYS A 27 -4.16 5.01 26.48
CA CYS A 27 -3.63 4.10 27.51
C CYS A 27 -2.88 2.90 26.93
N GLY A 28 -2.80 2.78 25.62
CA GLY A 28 -2.05 1.72 24.92
C GLY A 28 -2.56 1.44 23.50
N GLU A 29 -1.73 0.74 22.75
CA GLU A 29 -1.99 0.35 21.36
C GLU A 29 -2.81 -0.93 21.29
N VAL A 30 -3.84 -0.93 20.46
CA VAL A 30 -4.63 -2.12 20.09
C VAL A 30 -3.98 -2.77 18.88
N LYS A 31 -3.39 -3.96 19.06
CA LYS A 31 -2.61 -4.66 18.02
C LYS A 31 -3.39 -5.76 17.30
N LYS A 32 -4.52 -6.19 17.86
CA LYS A 32 -5.31 -7.32 17.37
C LYS A 32 -6.76 -6.95 17.16
N PRO A 33 -7.42 -7.47 16.12
CA PRO A 33 -8.82 -7.20 15.84
C PRO A 33 -9.78 -7.96 16.78
N GLU A 34 -9.27 -8.94 17.54
CA GLU A 34 -10.11 -9.77 18.41
C GLU A 34 -10.73 -8.95 19.54
N THR A 35 -11.96 -9.29 19.88
CA THR A 35 -12.73 -8.65 20.95
C THR A 35 -12.71 -9.48 22.23
N ILE A 36 -13.40 -10.60 22.20
CA ILE A 36 -13.54 -11.55 23.31
C ILE A 36 -13.22 -12.96 22.85
N ASN A 37 -12.69 -13.77 23.75
CA ASN A 37 -12.52 -15.19 23.51
C ASN A 37 -13.89 -15.88 23.63
N TYR A 38 -14.36 -16.57 22.58
CA TYR A 38 -15.69 -17.18 22.53
C TYR A 38 -15.85 -18.31 23.56
N ARG A 39 -14.76 -18.97 23.99
CA ARG A 39 -14.79 -20.07 24.96
C ARG A 39 -14.80 -19.58 26.40
N THR A 40 -13.99 -18.54 26.72
CA THR A 40 -13.83 -18.04 28.08
C THR A 40 -14.68 -16.80 28.37
N LEU A 41 -15.26 -16.17 27.33
CA LEU A 41 -16.00 -14.91 27.36
C LEU A 41 -15.22 -13.75 27.98
N LYS A 42 -13.87 -13.84 28.00
CA LYS A 42 -12.98 -12.79 28.49
C LYS A 42 -12.41 -11.99 27.33
N PRO A 43 -12.16 -10.69 27.54
CA PRO A 43 -11.45 -9.87 26.56
C PRO A 43 -10.10 -10.42 26.19
N GLU A 44 -9.80 -10.45 24.89
CA GLU A 44 -8.48 -10.86 24.41
C GLU A 44 -7.43 -9.80 24.73
N LYS A 45 -6.22 -10.26 25.03
CA LYS A 45 -5.09 -9.38 25.31
C LYS A 45 -4.67 -8.67 24.04
N ASP A 46 -4.43 -7.35 24.15
CA ASP A 46 -4.04 -6.44 23.07
C ASP A 46 -5.11 -6.30 21.95
N GLY A 47 -6.33 -6.80 22.21
CA GLY A 47 -7.50 -6.68 21.35
C GLY A 47 -8.34 -5.43 21.65
N LEU A 48 -9.45 -5.28 20.92
CA LEU A 48 -10.36 -4.11 20.99
C LEU A 48 -11.01 -3.92 22.36
N PHE A 49 -11.08 -4.95 23.22
CA PHE A 49 -11.62 -4.88 24.58
C PHE A 49 -10.57 -5.19 25.67
N CYS A 50 -9.29 -5.10 25.33
CA CYS A 50 -8.19 -5.43 26.24
C CYS A 50 -8.33 -4.75 27.61
N GLU A 51 -8.31 -5.55 28.69
CA GLU A 51 -8.39 -5.03 30.05
C GLU A 51 -7.15 -4.26 30.49
N LYS A 52 -5.98 -4.54 29.89
CA LYS A 52 -4.74 -3.81 30.17
C LYS A 52 -4.82 -2.36 29.65
N ILE A 53 -5.45 -2.16 28.49
CA ILE A 53 -5.57 -0.84 27.84
C ILE A 53 -6.76 -0.08 28.44
N PHE A 54 -7.94 -0.69 28.45
CA PHE A 54 -9.18 0.00 28.81
C PHE A 54 -9.58 -0.13 30.27
N GLY A 55 -8.99 -1.06 30.99
CA GLY A 55 -9.33 -1.32 32.38
C GLY A 55 -10.12 -2.63 32.59
N PRO A 56 -10.34 -3.02 33.88
CA PRO A 56 -10.95 -4.28 34.22
C PRO A 56 -12.43 -4.34 33.84
N THR A 57 -12.94 -5.55 33.56
CA THR A 57 -14.36 -5.79 33.30
C THR A 57 -15.19 -5.85 34.56
N LYS A 58 -14.58 -6.23 35.69
CA LYS A 58 -15.22 -6.26 37.02
C LYS A 58 -14.55 -5.29 37.97
N ASP A 59 -15.37 -4.67 38.83
CA ASP A 59 -14.84 -3.74 39.84
C ASP A 59 -13.83 -4.41 40.75
N TRP A 60 -12.68 -3.78 40.89
CA TRP A 60 -11.60 -4.14 41.83
C TRP A 60 -11.03 -5.57 41.59
N GLU A 61 -11.13 -6.08 40.37
CA GLU A 61 -10.59 -7.36 39.98
C GLU A 61 -9.69 -7.24 38.75
N CYS A 62 -8.48 -7.83 38.80
CA CYS A 62 -7.62 -7.91 37.62
C CYS A 62 -8.00 -9.10 36.73
N ALA A 63 -7.62 -9.09 35.44
CA ALA A 63 -7.98 -10.13 34.45
C ALA A 63 -7.59 -11.57 34.87
N CYS A 64 -6.43 -11.73 35.49
CA CYS A 64 -5.94 -13.05 35.95
C CYS A 64 -6.52 -13.49 37.31
N GLY A 65 -7.25 -12.61 38.02
CA GLY A 65 -7.87 -12.91 39.30
C GLY A 65 -6.92 -12.93 40.50
N LYS A 66 -5.66 -12.52 40.35
CA LYS A 66 -4.71 -12.44 41.47
C LYS A 66 -5.13 -11.41 42.51
N TYR A 67 -5.60 -10.26 42.05
CA TYR A 67 -6.12 -9.19 42.90
C TYR A 67 -7.63 -9.04 42.69
N LYS A 68 -8.41 -9.12 43.77
CA LYS A 68 -9.90 -9.16 43.73
C LYS A 68 -10.59 -8.26 44.74
N ARG A 69 -9.90 -7.36 45.41
CA ARG A 69 -10.52 -6.55 46.48
C ARG A 69 -10.12 -5.11 46.43
N VAL A 70 -10.95 -4.21 46.95
CA VAL A 70 -10.78 -2.76 47.01
C VAL A 70 -9.45 -2.35 47.66
N ARG A 71 -8.92 -3.13 48.62
CA ARG A 71 -7.64 -2.87 49.27
C ARG A 71 -6.45 -2.80 48.31
N PHE A 72 -6.59 -3.36 47.11
CA PHE A 72 -5.59 -3.36 46.05
C PHE A 72 -5.81 -2.26 45.02
N LYS A 73 -6.66 -1.26 45.31
CA LYS A 73 -6.96 -0.14 44.43
C LYS A 73 -5.67 0.54 43.92
N GLY A 74 -5.62 0.75 42.60
CA GLY A 74 -4.50 1.43 41.93
C GLY A 74 -3.27 0.58 41.68
N ILE A 75 -3.25 -0.69 42.13
CA ILE A 75 -2.15 -1.62 41.83
C ILE A 75 -2.29 -2.13 40.40
N VAL A 76 -1.20 -2.04 39.63
CA VAL A 76 -1.08 -2.70 38.34
C VAL A 76 -0.60 -4.14 38.58
N CYS A 77 -1.38 -5.10 38.14
CA CYS A 77 -1.04 -6.52 38.33
C CYS A 77 0.19 -6.89 37.50
N GLU A 78 1.23 -7.35 38.16
CA GLU A 78 2.49 -7.75 37.53
C GLU A 78 2.34 -8.97 36.58
N ARG A 79 1.28 -9.78 36.77
CA ARG A 79 1.03 -10.96 35.93
C ARG A 79 0.26 -10.64 34.64
N CYS A 80 -0.78 -9.80 34.72
CA CYS A 80 -1.67 -9.51 33.58
C CYS A 80 -1.61 -8.06 33.11
N GLY A 81 -0.92 -7.17 33.83
CA GLY A 81 -0.78 -5.75 33.50
C GLY A 81 -2.05 -4.91 33.70
N VAL A 82 -3.12 -5.48 34.27
CA VAL A 82 -4.40 -4.78 34.47
C VAL A 82 -4.35 -4.05 35.80
N GLU A 83 -4.73 -2.75 35.77
CA GLU A 83 -4.88 -1.95 36.97
C GLU A 83 -6.16 -2.31 37.71
N VAL A 84 -6.07 -2.46 39.04
CA VAL A 84 -7.20 -2.76 39.92
C VAL A 84 -7.96 -1.48 40.20
N THR A 85 -9.05 -1.25 39.45
CA THR A 85 -9.90 -0.06 39.54
C THR A 85 -11.35 -0.44 39.26
N ARG A 86 -12.23 0.56 39.23
CA ARG A 86 -13.64 0.35 38.83
C ARG A 86 -13.77 0.10 37.34
N ASN A 87 -14.73 -0.70 36.94
CA ASN A 87 -15.01 -0.96 35.53
C ASN A 87 -15.46 0.29 34.74
N LYS A 88 -15.96 1.32 35.43
CA LYS A 88 -16.39 2.60 34.85
C LYS A 88 -15.27 3.24 34.00
N VAL A 89 -13.98 3.05 34.37
CA VAL A 89 -12.84 3.60 33.63
C VAL A 89 -12.79 3.12 32.18
N ARG A 90 -13.41 1.99 31.84
CA ARG A 90 -13.53 1.50 30.48
C ARG A 90 -14.31 2.42 29.52
N ARG A 91 -15.13 3.31 30.08
CA ARG A 91 -15.86 4.35 29.32
C ARG A 91 -15.07 5.65 29.19
N GLU A 92 -13.98 5.78 29.91
CA GLU A 92 -13.18 7.00 30.00
C GLU A 92 -11.82 6.84 29.31
N ARG A 93 -11.24 5.63 29.37
CA ARG A 93 -9.94 5.33 28.79
C ARG A 93 -10.00 5.16 27.28
N MET A 94 -9.05 5.78 26.61
CA MET A 94 -8.84 5.69 25.18
C MET A 94 -7.66 4.74 24.87
N GLY A 95 -7.78 4.01 23.79
CA GLY A 95 -6.68 3.30 23.15
C GLY A 95 -6.48 3.86 21.73
N HIS A 96 -5.42 3.48 21.07
CA HIS A 96 -5.17 3.85 19.68
C HIS A 96 -4.81 2.63 18.82
N ILE A 97 -4.94 2.79 17.53
CA ILE A 97 -4.52 1.83 16.53
C ILE A 97 -3.52 2.56 15.63
N GLU A 98 -2.30 2.02 15.51
CA GLU A 98 -1.34 2.50 14.52
C GLU A 98 -1.75 1.99 13.14
N LEU A 99 -1.92 2.90 12.20
CA LEU A 99 -2.27 2.54 10.83
C LEU A 99 -1.01 2.17 10.05
N ALA A 100 -1.11 1.16 9.17
CA ALA A 100 0.01 0.75 8.31
C ALA A 100 0.34 1.79 7.23
N ALA A 101 -0.65 2.61 6.84
CA ALA A 101 -0.51 3.67 5.86
C ALA A 101 -1.36 4.89 6.29
N PRO A 102 -1.01 6.12 5.87
CA PRO A 102 -1.81 7.29 6.13
C PRO A 102 -3.21 7.17 5.53
N VAL A 103 -4.19 7.81 6.17
CA VAL A 103 -5.59 7.82 5.72
C VAL A 103 -6.06 9.28 5.69
N SER A 104 -6.74 9.64 4.61
CA SER A 104 -7.31 10.97 4.44
C SER A 104 -8.56 11.15 5.32
N HIS A 105 -8.62 12.30 6.04
CA HIS A 105 -9.78 12.61 6.86
C HIS A 105 -10.99 12.97 6.00
N ILE A 106 -12.13 12.36 6.29
CA ILE A 106 -13.37 12.48 5.51
C ILE A 106 -13.86 13.93 5.34
N TRP A 107 -13.62 14.80 6.31
CA TRP A 107 -14.04 16.21 6.25
C TRP A 107 -13.29 17.02 5.18
N TYR A 108 -12.07 16.62 4.85
CA TYR A 108 -11.29 17.28 3.80
C TYR A 108 -11.56 16.69 2.42
N PHE A 109 -11.95 15.42 2.38
CA PHE A 109 -12.22 14.70 1.15
C PHE A 109 -13.67 14.84 0.67
N LYS A 110 -14.66 14.47 1.52
CA LYS A 110 -16.10 14.41 1.14
C LYS A 110 -16.88 15.68 1.44
N GLY A 111 -16.21 16.78 1.79
CA GLY A 111 -16.89 18.08 1.91
C GLY A 111 -17.48 18.57 0.58
N SER A 112 -18.47 19.45 0.64
CA SER A 112 -18.98 20.13 -0.56
C SER A 112 -18.76 21.65 -0.40
N PRO A 113 -17.74 22.22 -1.08
CA PRO A 113 -16.76 21.60 -1.97
C PRO A 113 -15.71 20.74 -1.22
N SER A 114 -15.09 19.76 -1.92
CA SER A 114 -13.96 19.00 -1.38
C SER A 114 -12.77 19.92 -1.18
N ARG A 115 -12.29 20.06 0.05
CA ARG A 115 -11.13 20.92 0.35
C ARG A 115 -9.85 20.40 -0.32
N LEU A 116 -9.62 19.09 -0.29
CA LEU A 116 -8.48 18.45 -0.95
C LEU A 116 -8.58 18.61 -2.48
N GLY A 117 -9.74 18.33 -3.06
CA GLY A 117 -9.95 18.48 -4.49
C GLY A 117 -9.77 19.91 -4.98
N TYR A 118 -10.21 20.89 -4.18
CA TYR A 118 -10.04 22.29 -4.51
C TYR A 118 -8.57 22.74 -4.42
N LEU A 119 -7.87 22.34 -3.35
CA LEU A 119 -6.49 22.73 -3.11
C LEU A 119 -5.54 22.13 -4.15
N LEU A 120 -5.74 20.86 -4.48
CA LEU A 120 -4.92 20.13 -5.44
C LEU A 120 -5.35 20.34 -6.90
N GLU A 121 -6.50 20.99 -7.13
CA GLU A 121 -7.12 21.14 -8.46
C GLU A 121 -7.47 19.79 -9.12
N ILE A 122 -7.75 18.77 -8.29
CA ILE A 122 -8.10 17.43 -8.74
C ILE A 122 -9.62 17.23 -8.62
N PRO A 123 -10.30 16.77 -9.69
CA PRO A 123 -11.73 16.46 -9.63
C PRO A 123 -12.04 15.43 -8.52
N PRO A 124 -13.14 15.59 -7.76
CA PRO A 124 -13.47 14.69 -6.65
C PRO A 124 -13.55 13.20 -7.02
N LYS A 125 -13.98 12.90 -8.25
CA LYS A 125 -14.02 11.50 -8.76
C LYS A 125 -12.64 10.90 -8.94
N ASP A 126 -11.70 11.70 -9.40
CA ASP A 126 -10.33 11.25 -9.63
C ASP A 126 -9.56 11.14 -8.32
N LEU A 127 -9.78 12.10 -7.41
CA LEU A 127 -9.28 12.00 -6.04
C LEU A 127 -9.82 10.75 -5.33
N GLU A 128 -11.08 10.38 -5.55
CA GLU A 128 -11.67 9.14 -5.03
C GLU A 128 -10.97 7.89 -5.58
N LYS A 129 -10.66 7.83 -6.87
CA LYS A 129 -9.92 6.71 -7.47
C LYS A 129 -8.54 6.53 -6.83
N VAL A 130 -7.81 7.62 -6.62
CA VAL A 130 -6.49 7.57 -5.98
C VAL A 130 -6.59 7.10 -4.54
N LEU A 131 -7.47 7.71 -3.73
CA LEU A 131 -7.61 7.40 -2.31
C LEU A 131 -8.10 5.97 -2.03
N TYR A 132 -8.86 5.37 -2.96
CA TYR A 132 -9.36 4.00 -2.86
C TYR A 132 -8.54 2.99 -3.68
N PHE A 133 -7.32 3.33 -4.08
CA PHE A 133 -6.37 2.45 -4.78
C PHE A 133 -6.87 1.92 -6.12
N ALA A 134 -7.69 2.70 -6.84
CA ALA A 134 -8.18 2.37 -8.16
C ALA A 134 -7.35 2.98 -9.31
N SER A 135 -6.50 3.95 -9.00
CA SER A 135 -5.59 4.59 -9.98
C SER A 135 -4.36 5.13 -9.26
N SER A 136 -3.22 5.08 -9.94
CA SER A 136 -2.01 5.77 -9.52
C SER A 136 -2.07 7.24 -9.94
N ILE A 137 -1.45 8.12 -9.17
CA ILE A 137 -1.28 9.52 -9.50
C ILE A 137 0.21 9.85 -9.56
N ILE A 138 0.62 10.64 -10.53
CA ILE A 138 1.97 11.16 -10.65
C ILE A 138 2.12 12.37 -9.71
N THR A 139 3.08 12.31 -8.80
CA THR A 139 3.34 13.38 -7.83
C THR A 139 4.35 14.39 -8.36
N SER A 140 5.44 13.93 -8.93
CA SER A 140 6.47 14.78 -9.51
C SER A 140 7.03 14.20 -10.82
N VAL A 141 7.55 15.07 -11.69
CA VAL A 141 8.24 14.69 -12.93
C VAL A 141 9.42 15.62 -13.14
N ASP A 142 10.61 15.05 -13.27
CA ASP A 142 11.81 15.77 -13.69
C ASP A 142 11.84 15.88 -15.22
N LYS A 143 11.29 17.00 -15.70
CA LYS A 143 11.21 17.27 -17.14
C LYS A 143 12.57 17.59 -17.75
N GLU A 144 13.46 18.24 -16.98
CA GLU A 144 14.79 18.64 -17.46
C GLU A 144 15.64 17.41 -17.69
N ALA A 145 15.77 16.53 -16.70
CA ALA A 145 16.49 15.27 -16.83
C ALA A 145 15.94 14.38 -17.96
N ARG A 146 14.59 14.27 -18.06
CA ARG A 146 13.94 13.50 -19.11
C ARG A 146 14.24 14.03 -20.53
N GLU A 147 14.35 15.35 -20.70
CA GLU A 147 14.68 15.97 -21.99
C GLU A 147 16.17 15.84 -22.31
N GLU A 148 17.05 15.95 -21.31
CA GLU A 148 18.50 15.79 -21.47
C GLU A 148 18.86 14.36 -21.87
N ASP A 149 18.25 13.36 -21.22
CA ASP A 149 18.56 11.94 -21.42
C ASP A 149 17.71 11.27 -22.51
N PHE A 150 16.91 12.02 -23.26
CA PHE A 150 15.96 11.48 -24.25
C PHE A 150 16.58 10.51 -25.25
N GLU A 151 17.76 10.84 -25.79
CA GLU A 151 18.43 9.98 -26.78
C GLU A 151 18.90 8.67 -26.13
N ASP A 152 19.46 8.74 -24.92
CA ASP A 152 19.93 7.56 -24.19
C ASP A 152 18.76 6.65 -23.80
N LEU A 153 17.64 7.22 -23.33
CA LEU A 153 16.42 6.49 -22.99
C LEU A 153 15.80 5.79 -24.21
N ARG A 154 15.88 6.41 -25.38
CA ARG A 154 15.40 5.79 -26.61
C ARG A 154 16.29 4.63 -27.05
N ASP A 155 17.60 4.79 -26.94
CA ASP A 155 18.57 3.76 -27.31
C ASP A 155 18.46 2.57 -26.32
N GLU A 156 18.18 2.82 -25.04
CA GLU A 156 17.90 1.79 -24.03
C GLU A 156 16.60 1.02 -24.37
N LEU A 157 15.53 1.74 -24.74
CA LEU A 157 14.29 1.07 -25.20
C LEU A 157 14.55 0.15 -26.39
N GLU A 158 15.34 0.61 -27.39
CA GLU A 158 15.65 -0.19 -28.57
C GLU A 158 16.42 -1.45 -28.19
N ALA A 159 17.40 -1.34 -27.29
CA ALA A 159 18.15 -2.47 -26.76
C ALA A 159 17.26 -3.47 -25.98
N ASP A 160 16.33 -2.98 -25.14
CA ASP A 160 15.36 -3.82 -24.42
C ASP A 160 14.45 -4.60 -25.38
N LEU A 161 13.98 -3.93 -26.45
CA LEU A 161 13.13 -4.58 -27.45
C LEU A 161 13.89 -5.65 -28.24
N GLU A 162 15.18 -5.43 -28.54
CA GLU A 162 16.06 -6.43 -29.17
C GLU A 162 16.32 -7.61 -28.22
N GLU A 163 16.49 -7.36 -26.91
CA GLU A 163 16.68 -8.42 -25.93
C GLU A 163 15.42 -9.29 -25.79
N ILE A 164 14.24 -8.67 -25.78
CA ILE A 164 12.94 -9.40 -25.77
C ILE A 164 12.81 -10.28 -27.01
N ASP A 165 13.18 -9.79 -28.20
CA ASP A 165 13.16 -10.59 -29.42
C ASP A 165 14.17 -11.75 -29.37
N ALA A 166 15.38 -11.51 -28.85
CA ALA A 166 16.40 -12.54 -28.71
C ALA A 166 16.01 -13.61 -27.66
N GLU A 167 15.33 -13.21 -26.59
CA GLU A 167 14.77 -14.14 -25.59
C GLU A 167 13.68 -15.00 -26.21
N ARG A 168 12.73 -14.41 -26.95
CA ARG A 168 11.69 -15.10 -27.70
C ARG A 168 12.28 -16.16 -28.64
N ASP A 169 13.26 -15.75 -29.45
CA ASP A 169 13.84 -16.66 -30.47
C ASP A 169 14.58 -17.82 -29.81
N ARG A 170 15.24 -17.62 -28.67
CA ARG A 170 15.84 -18.70 -27.87
C ARG A 170 14.79 -19.67 -27.34
N ILE A 171 13.66 -19.18 -26.83
CA ILE A 171 12.58 -20.01 -26.30
C ILE A 171 11.94 -20.80 -27.47
N ILE A 172 11.65 -20.17 -28.59
CA ILE A 172 11.10 -20.82 -29.78
C ILE A 172 12.04 -21.94 -30.27
N GLU A 173 13.35 -21.69 -30.27
CA GLU A 173 14.33 -22.70 -30.68
C GLU A 173 14.36 -23.88 -29.69
N ALA A 174 14.25 -23.59 -28.37
CA ALA A 174 14.13 -24.62 -27.35
C ALA A 174 12.84 -25.44 -27.52
N THR A 175 11.70 -24.78 -27.76
CA THR A 175 10.40 -25.46 -28.00
C THR A 175 10.44 -26.33 -29.23
N ARG A 176 11.06 -25.87 -30.33
CA ARG A 176 11.24 -26.70 -31.55
C ARG A 176 12.04 -27.96 -31.28
N ARG A 177 13.02 -27.94 -30.39
CA ARG A 177 13.82 -29.11 -30.00
C ARG A 177 13.01 -30.17 -29.24
N LEU A 178 11.87 -29.80 -28.67
CA LEU A 178 10.94 -30.72 -28.01
C LEU A 178 10.03 -31.46 -28.98
N SER A 179 10.03 -31.07 -30.26
CA SER A 179 9.23 -31.76 -31.28
C SER A 179 9.64 -33.22 -31.49
N SER A 180 8.67 -34.11 -31.61
CA SER A 180 8.90 -35.52 -31.94
C SER A 180 9.58 -35.73 -33.32
N ASP A 181 9.46 -34.75 -34.20
CA ASP A 181 10.06 -34.76 -35.55
C ASP A 181 11.41 -34.06 -35.62
N TYR A 182 11.92 -33.53 -34.47
CA TYR A 182 13.19 -32.83 -34.44
C TYR A 182 14.36 -33.77 -34.74
N VAL A 183 15.14 -33.41 -35.76
CA VAL A 183 16.38 -34.10 -36.12
C VAL A 183 17.55 -33.15 -35.84
N PRO A 184 18.42 -33.46 -34.88
CA PRO A 184 19.56 -32.59 -34.57
C PRO A 184 20.54 -32.52 -35.77
N GLU A 185 21.07 -31.30 -36.00
CA GLU A 185 22.16 -31.11 -36.94
C GLU A 185 23.44 -31.74 -36.36
N ASP A 186 24.36 -32.19 -37.24
CA ASP A 186 25.56 -32.97 -36.87
C ASP A 186 26.32 -32.37 -35.67
N ASP A 187 26.57 -33.24 -34.65
CA ASP A 187 27.35 -32.98 -33.43
C ASP A 187 26.68 -32.16 -32.27
N GLU A 188 25.38 -31.86 -32.31
CA GLU A 188 24.70 -31.35 -31.12
C GLU A 188 24.45 -32.46 -30.09
N PHE A 189 24.91 -32.24 -28.85
CA PHE A 189 24.59 -33.11 -27.71
C PHE A 189 23.12 -32.91 -27.35
N VAL A 190 22.26 -33.78 -27.77
CA VAL A 190 20.85 -33.80 -27.37
C VAL A 190 20.80 -34.43 -25.99
N ASP A 191 20.43 -33.68 -24.97
CA ASP A 191 20.05 -34.28 -23.68
C ASP A 191 18.98 -35.35 -23.97
N ASP A 192 19.09 -36.51 -23.34
CA ASP A 192 18.10 -37.58 -23.42
C ASP A 192 16.74 -37.08 -22.85
N ILE A 193 15.95 -36.45 -23.75
CA ILE A 193 14.57 -36.08 -23.44
C ILE A 193 13.76 -37.35 -23.46
N ASP A 194 13.11 -37.70 -22.35
CA ASP A 194 12.22 -38.86 -22.29
C ASP A 194 11.14 -38.76 -23.38
N ASP A 195 10.87 -39.87 -24.10
CA ASP A 195 9.89 -39.90 -25.18
C ASP A 195 8.47 -39.45 -24.74
N ASP A 196 8.17 -39.53 -23.43
CA ASP A 196 6.91 -39.06 -22.84
C ASP A 196 6.85 -37.53 -22.69
N GLU A 197 7.96 -36.79 -22.82
CA GLU A 197 8.07 -35.34 -22.75
C GLU A 197 8.11 -34.68 -24.17
N ARG A 198 8.10 -35.46 -25.23
CA ARG A 198 8.10 -34.94 -26.61
C ARG A 198 6.72 -34.49 -27.02
N LEU A 199 6.65 -33.29 -27.56
CA LEU A 199 5.42 -32.69 -28.10
C LEU A 199 5.19 -33.16 -29.55
N THR A 200 3.94 -33.26 -29.97
CA THR A 200 3.59 -33.45 -31.37
C THR A 200 3.89 -32.15 -32.15
N PRO A 201 4.14 -32.21 -33.46
CA PRO A 201 4.37 -31.03 -34.29
C PRO A 201 3.25 -29.99 -34.19
N GLU A 202 1.99 -30.43 -34.05
CA GLU A 202 0.82 -29.54 -33.88
C GLU A 202 0.84 -28.82 -32.55
N GLU A 203 1.20 -29.50 -31.45
CA GLU A 203 1.35 -28.90 -30.11
C GLU A 203 2.51 -27.91 -30.09
N VAL A 204 3.62 -28.20 -30.77
CA VAL A 204 4.76 -27.25 -30.86
C VAL A 204 4.37 -25.99 -31.64
N GLU A 205 3.59 -26.10 -32.73
CA GLU A 205 3.11 -24.93 -33.47
C GLU A 205 2.15 -24.08 -32.64
N GLU A 206 1.27 -24.71 -31.84
CA GLU A 206 0.37 -23.99 -30.92
C GLU A 206 1.15 -23.25 -29.81
N GLU A 207 2.11 -23.92 -29.18
CA GLU A 207 2.95 -23.32 -28.15
C GLU A 207 3.84 -22.18 -28.69
N ILE A 208 4.38 -22.32 -29.91
CA ILE A 208 5.10 -21.24 -30.58
C ILE A 208 4.18 -20.03 -30.86
N ALA A 209 2.94 -20.25 -31.23
CA ALA A 209 1.98 -19.18 -31.45
C ALA A 209 1.68 -18.43 -30.17
N ASP A 210 1.50 -19.14 -29.06
CA ASP A 210 1.29 -18.54 -27.71
C ASP A 210 2.52 -17.74 -27.27
N ILE A 211 3.74 -18.26 -27.51
CA ILE A 211 4.98 -17.53 -27.23
C ILE A 211 5.04 -16.22 -28.04
N TYR A 212 4.69 -16.25 -29.31
CA TYR A 212 4.66 -15.03 -30.11
C TYR A 212 3.65 -14.01 -29.58
N GLU A 213 2.47 -14.45 -29.14
CA GLU A 213 1.45 -13.57 -28.57
C GLU A 213 1.95 -12.92 -27.27
N GLU A 214 2.48 -13.71 -26.33
CA GLU A 214 3.03 -13.22 -25.05
C GLU A 214 4.16 -12.19 -25.25
N PHE A 215 5.12 -12.49 -26.11
CA PHE A 215 6.25 -11.60 -26.36
C PHE A 215 5.85 -10.33 -27.13
N ASN A 216 4.87 -10.41 -28.02
CA ASN A 216 4.32 -9.24 -28.68
C ASN A 216 3.57 -8.33 -27.70
N GLU A 217 2.80 -8.89 -26.75
CA GLU A 217 2.15 -8.13 -25.69
C GLU A 217 3.19 -7.44 -24.79
N ARG A 218 4.26 -8.14 -24.41
CA ARG A 218 5.35 -7.59 -23.61
C ARG A 218 6.05 -6.43 -24.33
N LYS A 219 6.34 -6.56 -25.61
CA LYS A 219 6.92 -5.50 -26.45
C LYS A 219 5.99 -4.30 -26.58
N ALA A 220 4.70 -4.55 -26.80
CA ALA A 220 3.70 -3.50 -26.88
C ALA A 220 3.62 -2.71 -25.57
N LEU A 221 3.55 -3.40 -24.43
CA LEU A 221 3.52 -2.78 -23.11
C LEU A 221 4.78 -1.94 -22.84
N ARG A 222 5.98 -2.45 -23.19
CA ARG A 222 7.24 -1.73 -23.02
C ARG A 222 7.29 -0.44 -23.86
N SER A 223 6.82 -0.51 -25.10
CA SER A 223 6.75 0.64 -25.99
C SER A 223 5.69 1.65 -25.54
N GLU A 224 4.51 1.18 -25.09
CA GLU A 224 3.44 2.02 -24.55
C GLU A 224 3.90 2.72 -23.25
N ALA A 225 4.65 2.02 -22.40
CA ALA A 225 5.20 2.59 -21.18
C ALA A 225 6.18 3.74 -21.47
N PHE A 226 7.03 3.61 -22.49
CA PHE A 226 7.92 4.70 -22.92
C PHE A 226 7.13 5.89 -23.45
N GLU A 227 6.15 5.64 -24.34
CA GLU A 227 5.33 6.72 -24.89
C GLU A 227 4.51 7.43 -23.80
N ALA A 228 3.97 6.69 -22.83
CA ALA A 228 3.26 7.24 -21.70
C ALA A 228 4.21 8.08 -20.82
N PHE A 229 5.40 7.53 -20.49
CA PHE A 229 6.42 8.22 -19.72
C PHE A 229 6.83 9.57 -20.36
N MET A 230 6.99 9.60 -21.68
CA MET A 230 7.33 10.83 -22.37
C MET A 230 6.25 11.91 -22.32
N LYS A 231 5.00 11.53 -22.05
CA LYS A 231 3.82 12.43 -22.05
C LYS A 231 3.28 12.75 -20.65
N ILE A 232 3.77 12.06 -19.60
CA ILE A 232 3.24 12.27 -18.24
C ILE A 232 3.52 13.68 -17.72
N GLU A 233 2.56 14.15 -16.94
CA GLU A 233 2.63 15.40 -16.20
C GLU A 233 2.27 15.18 -14.72
N PRO A 234 2.72 16.06 -13.80
CA PRO A 234 2.28 16.03 -12.41
C PRO A 234 0.76 16.08 -12.31
N LYS A 235 0.21 15.37 -11.31
CA LYS A 235 -1.25 15.21 -11.07
C LYS A 235 -2.00 14.36 -12.11
N GLN A 236 -1.33 13.79 -13.10
CA GLN A 236 -1.95 12.88 -14.06
C GLN A 236 -2.26 11.53 -13.41
N LEU A 237 -3.43 10.96 -13.72
CA LEU A 237 -3.85 9.64 -13.26
C LEU A 237 -3.52 8.57 -14.29
N ILE A 238 -3.01 7.45 -13.81
CA ILE A 238 -2.79 6.21 -14.59
C ILE A 238 -3.65 5.13 -13.95
N SER A 239 -4.63 4.62 -14.71
CA SER A 239 -5.56 3.60 -14.22
C SER A 239 -5.10 2.18 -14.54
N ASP A 240 -4.21 2.02 -15.51
CA ASP A 240 -3.62 0.73 -15.84
C ASP A 240 -2.44 0.44 -14.91
N GLU A 241 -2.60 -0.59 -14.08
CA GLU A 241 -1.58 -1.00 -13.13
C GLU A 241 -0.34 -1.58 -13.80
N SER A 242 -0.53 -2.32 -14.92
CA SER A 242 0.57 -2.94 -15.65
C SER A 242 1.44 -1.87 -16.30
N LEU A 243 0.80 -0.90 -16.94
CA LEU A 243 1.48 0.26 -17.53
C LEU A 243 2.23 1.08 -16.48
N TYR A 244 1.59 1.38 -15.34
CA TYR A 244 2.25 2.14 -14.27
C TYR A 244 3.46 1.38 -13.69
N ARG A 245 3.33 0.07 -13.52
CA ARG A 245 4.42 -0.78 -13.02
C ARG A 245 5.60 -0.80 -13.98
N GLU A 246 5.33 -0.97 -15.27
CA GLU A 246 6.36 -0.96 -16.32
C GLU A 246 7.08 0.38 -16.39
N MET A 247 6.34 1.49 -16.36
CA MET A 247 6.92 2.83 -16.30
C MET A 247 7.81 3.02 -15.06
N ARG A 248 7.36 2.55 -13.89
CA ARG A 248 8.10 2.70 -12.64
C ARG A 248 9.36 1.83 -12.61
N MET A 249 9.33 0.64 -13.20
CA MET A 249 10.52 -0.24 -13.29
C MET A 249 11.64 0.41 -14.08
N ASN A 250 11.31 1.07 -15.17
CA ASN A 250 12.32 1.57 -16.12
C ASN A 250 12.65 3.05 -15.94
N TYR A 251 11.73 3.88 -15.38
CA TYR A 251 11.86 5.34 -15.38
C TYR A 251 11.66 5.96 -13.99
N HIS A 252 11.82 5.20 -12.90
CA HIS A 252 11.58 5.67 -11.53
C HIS A 252 12.48 6.84 -11.09
N GLU A 253 13.60 7.07 -11.76
CA GLU A 253 14.51 8.18 -11.46
C GLU A 253 13.99 9.53 -11.97
N TYR A 254 13.07 9.54 -12.95
CA TYR A 254 12.55 10.72 -13.61
C TYR A 254 11.17 11.15 -13.12
N PHE A 255 10.47 10.30 -12.40
CA PHE A 255 9.16 10.66 -11.86
C PHE A 255 8.85 9.92 -10.56
N GLU A 256 8.02 10.56 -9.75
CA GLU A 256 7.44 9.95 -8.57
C GLU A 256 5.93 9.84 -8.72
N GLY A 257 5.35 8.86 -8.07
CA GLY A 257 3.91 8.65 -8.07
C GLY A 257 3.52 7.50 -7.16
N GLY A 258 2.22 7.40 -6.89
CA GLY A 258 1.72 6.38 -6.00
C GLY A 258 0.20 6.33 -5.93
N MET A 259 -0.31 5.58 -4.98
CA MET A 259 -1.73 5.43 -4.69
C MET A 259 -2.04 5.80 -3.25
N GLY A 260 -3.32 6.02 -2.98
CA GLY A 260 -3.82 6.23 -1.62
C GLY A 260 -3.55 7.62 -1.07
N ALA A 261 -3.74 7.76 0.24
CA ALA A 261 -3.57 9.02 0.93
C ALA A 261 -2.11 9.45 1.08
N GLU A 262 -1.17 8.54 0.88
CA GLU A 262 0.27 8.84 0.90
C GLU A 262 0.66 9.73 -0.27
N ALA A 263 0.29 9.34 -1.49
CA ALA A 263 0.54 10.15 -2.69
C ALA A 263 -0.15 11.54 -2.62
N ILE A 264 -1.33 11.59 -2.03
CA ILE A 264 -2.03 12.88 -1.80
C ILE A 264 -1.31 13.74 -0.77
N ARG A 265 -0.74 13.14 0.26
CA ARG A 265 0.09 13.86 1.26
C ARG A 265 1.34 14.42 0.59
N ASP A 266 2.02 13.63 -0.22
CA ASP A 266 3.24 14.04 -0.90
C ASP A 266 2.97 15.24 -1.81
N LEU A 267 1.86 15.22 -2.59
CA LEU A 267 1.40 16.38 -3.37
C LEU A 267 1.09 17.62 -2.53
N LEU A 268 0.62 17.45 -1.28
CA LEU A 268 0.36 18.57 -0.37
C LEU A 268 1.64 19.11 0.27
N ASP A 269 2.59 18.24 0.56
CA ASP A 269 3.88 18.61 1.16
C ASP A 269 4.75 19.38 0.16
N ASP A 270 4.64 19.07 -1.14
CA ASP A 270 5.36 19.75 -2.23
C ASP A 270 4.69 21.05 -2.69
N MET A 271 3.49 21.35 -2.17
CA MET A 271 2.73 22.52 -2.59
C MET A 271 3.28 23.83 -2.02
N ASP A 272 3.54 24.81 -2.88
CA ASP A 272 3.83 26.18 -2.46
C ASP A 272 2.52 26.90 -2.08
N LEU A 273 2.36 27.21 -0.80
CA LEU A 273 1.20 27.89 -0.26
C LEU A 273 1.15 29.37 -0.66
N GLU A 274 2.26 30.00 -1.03
CA GLU A 274 2.32 31.40 -1.46
C GLU A 274 1.85 31.55 -2.91
N GLU A 275 2.16 30.57 -3.77
CA GLU A 275 1.65 30.54 -5.14
C GLU A 275 0.18 30.17 -5.24
N THR A 276 -0.32 29.36 -4.27
CA THR A 276 -1.69 28.84 -4.30
C THR A 276 -2.71 29.81 -3.65
N ALA A 277 -2.26 30.81 -2.90
CA ALA A 277 -3.12 31.77 -2.16
C ALA A 277 -3.45 33.00 -2.98
#